data_b651c22b13c2bb157a559cfb898e4ac3
#
_entry.id   b651c22b13c2bb157a559cfb898e4ac3
#
_cell.length_a   1.000
_cell.length_b   1.000
_cell.length_c   1.000
_cell.angle_alpha   90.00
_cell.angle_beta   90.00
_cell.angle_gamma   90.00
#
_symmetry.space_group_name_H-M   'P 1'
#
loop_
_entity.id
_entity.type
_entity.pdbx_description
1 polymer ?
#
loop_
_entity_poly.entity_id
_entity_poly.type
_entity_poly.pdbx_seq_one_letter_code
_entity_poly.pdbx_strand_id
1 'polypeptide(L)'
;IDTFLLDAFGVLNIGETAIEGVPERVARLQKAGKRVMVVSNAAGYPHADLMAKYTRLGYEFAPEDVITSRKATLHGLKSEPSGKWGLMATQSLGRADLEHLDVTYLAEDPQEYDAAEAFLLLGSAVWTEARQSLLEQSLRTTPRSVFVGNPDIVAPRETGFSTEPGSYGHRLADATGIEPKFFGKPFGNIFDLAFDQLGEFDPARTVMVGDSLHTDILGGQAAGIKTALIAGFGFFAGHDVDAPIALSGIQPDYILDRP
;
A
#
# COMPACT_ATOMS: atom_id res chain seq x y z
N ILE A 1 5.48 15.55 -18.80
CA ILE A 1 4.65 14.99 -17.73
C ILE A 1 3.91 16.14 -17.05
N ASP A 2 2.63 15.94 -16.77
CA ASP A 2 1.75 16.90 -16.10
C ASP A 2 1.23 16.39 -14.76
N THR A 3 1.11 15.06 -14.62
CA THR A 3 0.63 14.41 -13.41
C THR A 3 1.68 13.41 -12.88
N PHE A 4 1.98 13.52 -11.61
CA PHE A 4 2.93 12.66 -10.89
C PHE A 4 2.18 11.92 -9.77
N LEU A 5 2.17 10.60 -9.84
CA LEU A 5 1.74 9.71 -8.78
C LEU A 5 3.01 9.22 -8.09
N LEU A 6 3.22 9.61 -6.84
CA LEU A 6 4.45 9.35 -6.10
C LEU A 6 4.20 8.25 -5.06
N ASP A 7 5.05 7.21 -5.03
CA ASP A 7 5.12 6.37 -3.85
C ASP A 7 5.69 7.15 -2.66
N ALA A 8 5.55 6.62 -1.47
CA ALA A 8 6.04 7.24 -0.25
C ALA A 8 7.46 6.80 0.10
N PHE A 9 7.64 5.50 0.40
CA PHE A 9 8.95 4.96 0.75
C PHE A 9 9.85 4.90 -0.48
N GLY A 10 11.13 5.29 -0.33
CA GLY A 10 12.06 5.31 -1.46
C GLY A 10 11.88 6.49 -2.44
N VAL A 11 10.76 7.23 -2.35
CA VAL A 11 10.46 8.38 -3.20
C VAL A 11 10.35 9.66 -2.38
N LEU A 12 9.52 9.69 -1.36
CA LEU A 12 9.33 10.86 -0.48
C LEU A 12 10.18 10.78 0.78
N ASN A 13 10.29 9.58 1.34
CA ASN A 13 10.98 9.37 2.62
C ASN A 13 11.64 7.99 2.72
N ILE A 14 12.61 7.89 3.62
CA ILE A 14 13.13 6.65 4.17
C ILE A 14 12.80 6.66 5.67
N GLY A 15 11.99 5.70 6.12
CA GLY A 15 11.50 5.67 7.50
C GLY A 15 10.77 6.96 7.88
N GLU A 16 11.26 7.67 8.90
CA GLU A 16 10.70 8.93 9.40
C GLU A 16 11.46 10.17 8.92
N THR A 17 12.30 10.04 7.88
CA THR A 17 13.11 11.15 7.34
C THR A 17 12.79 11.38 5.87
N ALA A 18 12.55 12.64 5.49
CA ALA A 18 12.38 13.03 4.08
C ALA A 18 13.68 12.80 3.31
N ILE A 19 13.58 12.37 2.05
CA ILE A 19 14.73 12.33 1.16
C ILE A 19 15.14 13.77 0.84
N GLU A 20 16.41 14.09 1.04
CA GLU A 20 16.96 15.45 0.89
C GLU A 20 16.63 16.06 -0.49
N GLY A 21 16.08 17.27 -0.49
CA GLY A 21 15.71 18.05 -1.67
C GLY A 21 14.38 17.64 -2.32
N VAL A 22 13.73 16.57 -1.86
CA VAL A 22 12.46 16.11 -2.43
C VAL A 22 11.27 16.98 -2.02
N PRO A 23 11.13 17.45 -0.76
CA PRO A 23 10.07 18.39 -0.41
C PRO A 23 10.08 19.65 -1.29
N GLU A 24 11.25 20.23 -1.52
CA GLU A 24 11.40 21.42 -2.38
C GLU A 24 11.10 21.10 -3.85
N ARG A 25 11.42 19.89 -4.31
CA ARG A 25 11.10 19.45 -5.68
C ARG A 25 9.60 19.30 -5.87
N VAL A 26 8.92 18.65 -4.92
CA VAL A 26 7.45 18.51 -4.93
C VAL A 26 6.79 19.88 -4.93
N ALA A 27 7.21 20.78 -4.04
CA ALA A 27 6.68 22.15 -4.00
C ALA A 27 6.90 22.90 -5.33
N ARG A 28 8.04 22.73 -6.00
CA ARG A 28 8.29 23.32 -7.34
C ARG A 28 7.38 22.75 -8.41
N LEU A 29 7.10 21.43 -8.40
CA LEU A 29 6.15 20.82 -9.33
C LEU A 29 4.74 21.40 -9.14
N GLN A 30 4.27 21.45 -7.90
CA GLN A 30 2.96 22.04 -7.54
C GLN A 30 2.87 23.51 -7.97
N LYS A 31 3.90 24.32 -7.68
CA LYS A 31 3.98 25.72 -8.10
C LYS A 31 4.00 25.89 -9.63
N ALA A 32 4.53 24.94 -10.36
CA ALA A 32 4.52 24.91 -11.82
C ALA A 32 3.18 24.43 -12.41
N GLY A 33 2.15 24.24 -11.58
CA GLY A 33 0.83 23.79 -11.98
C GLY A 33 0.73 22.30 -12.31
N LYS A 34 1.71 21.49 -11.90
CA LYS A 34 1.65 20.03 -12.05
C LYS A 34 0.75 19.42 -10.96
N ARG A 35 0.02 18.38 -11.34
CA ARG A 35 -0.72 17.58 -10.37
C ARG A 35 0.25 16.60 -9.70
N VAL A 36 0.28 16.59 -8.39
CA VAL A 36 1.15 15.71 -7.60
C VAL A 36 0.31 15.01 -6.56
N MET A 37 0.25 13.69 -6.62
CA MET A 37 -0.49 12.85 -5.70
C MET A 37 0.43 11.80 -5.08
N VAL A 38 0.12 11.38 -3.87
CA VAL A 38 0.75 10.23 -3.23
C VAL A 38 -0.10 8.99 -3.50
N VAL A 39 0.50 7.90 -3.98
CA VAL A 39 -0.14 6.59 -4.18
C VAL A 39 0.69 5.53 -3.48
N SER A 40 0.28 5.13 -2.28
CA SER A 40 1.10 4.32 -1.36
C SER A 40 0.36 3.10 -0.81
N ASN A 41 1.09 1.99 -0.59
CA ASN A 41 0.57 0.78 0.06
C ASN A 41 0.50 0.89 1.60
N ALA A 42 0.51 2.10 2.15
CA ALA A 42 0.38 2.34 3.58
C ALA A 42 -1.04 2.04 4.08
N ALA A 43 -1.27 0.85 4.60
CA ALA A 43 -2.56 0.43 5.15
C ALA A 43 -2.62 0.45 6.69
N GLY A 44 -1.49 0.29 7.36
CA GLY A 44 -1.41 0.17 8.82
C GLY A 44 -1.77 1.46 9.59
N TYR A 45 -1.63 2.62 8.95
CA TYR A 45 -1.83 3.92 9.59
C TYR A 45 -3.15 4.57 9.20
N PRO A 46 -3.86 5.22 10.14
CA PRO A 46 -4.97 6.12 9.82
C PRO A 46 -4.53 7.26 8.89
N HIS A 47 -5.47 7.74 8.07
CA HIS A 47 -5.18 8.79 7.10
C HIS A 47 -4.65 10.08 7.76
N ALA A 48 -5.24 10.49 8.90
CA ALA A 48 -4.80 11.68 9.64
C ALA A 48 -3.35 11.58 10.11
N ASP A 49 -2.90 10.39 10.55
CA ASP A 49 -1.52 10.17 11.01
C ASP A 49 -0.52 10.30 9.85
N LEU A 50 -0.88 9.78 8.67
CA LEU A 50 -0.07 9.94 7.46
C LEU A 50 0.02 11.39 7.02
N MET A 51 -1.09 12.15 7.06
CA MET A 51 -1.09 13.58 6.75
C MET A 51 -0.18 14.36 7.72
N ALA A 52 -0.27 14.07 9.03
CA ALA A 52 0.62 14.65 10.02
C ALA A 52 2.09 14.29 9.78
N LYS A 53 2.37 13.05 9.35
CA LYS A 53 3.71 12.62 8.95
C LYS A 53 4.23 13.43 7.77
N TYR A 54 3.48 13.56 6.68
CA TYR A 54 3.91 14.32 5.50
C TYR A 54 4.17 15.79 5.83
N THR A 55 3.33 16.40 6.66
CA THR A 55 3.55 17.78 7.15
C THR A 55 4.87 17.90 7.92
N ARG A 56 5.16 16.96 8.83
CA ARG A 56 6.45 16.94 9.57
C ARG A 56 7.66 16.77 8.64
N LEU A 57 7.49 16.05 7.54
CA LEU A 57 8.52 15.83 6.53
C LEU A 57 8.68 17.01 5.55
N GLY A 58 7.88 18.08 5.69
CA GLY A 58 7.97 19.27 4.87
C GLY A 58 7.16 19.22 3.57
N TYR A 59 6.21 18.29 3.45
CA TYR A 59 5.30 18.20 2.31
C TYR A 59 3.96 18.90 2.59
N GLU A 60 3.43 19.56 1.58
CA GLU A 60 2.10 20.18 1.58
C GLU A 60 1.22 19.43 0.57
N PHE A 61 0.57 18.36 1.01
CA PHE A 61 -0.42 17.63 0.22
C PHE A 61 -1.83 17.94 0.71
N ALA A 62 -2.78 18.09 -0.21
CA ALA A 62 -4.19 18.07 0.16
C ALA A 62 -4.60 16.65 0.57
N PRO A 63 -5.49 16.47 1.57
CA PRO A 63 -5.89 15.14 2.04
C PRO A 63 -6.46 14.25 0.93
N GLU A 64 -7.14 14.82 -0.05
CA GLU A 64 -7.67 14.15 -1.23
C GLU A 64 -6.59 13.66 -2.19
N ASP A 65 -5.43 14.30 -2.25
CA ASP A 65 -4.29 13.92 -3.11
C ASP A 65 -3.41 12.81 -2.49
N VAL A 66 -3.75 12.34 -1.29
CA VAL A 66 -3.08 11.20 -0.66
C VAL A 66 -3.98 9.96 -0.75
N ILE A 67 -3.67 9.10 -1.69
CA ILE A 67 -4.34 7.84 -1.94
C ILE A 67 -3.53 6.70 -1.34
N THR A 68 -4.14 5.95 -0.42
CA THR A 68 -3.47 4.82 0.23
C THR A 68 -4.22 3.52 -0.05
N SER A 69 -3.53 2.40 0.09
CA SER A 69 -4.17 1.09 0.01
C SER A 69 -5.24 0.91 1.10
N ARG A 70 -5.07 1.53 2.29
CA ARG A 70 -6.12 1.62 3.30
C ARG A 70 -7.37 2.31 2.76
N LYS A 71 -7.23 3.48 2.12
CA LYS A 71 -8.35 4.23 1.51
C LYS A 71 -9.03 3.41 0.41
N ALA A 72 -8.24 2.74 -0.45
CA ALA A 72 -8.77 1.85 -1.49
C ALA A 72 -9.53 0.65 -0.89
N THR A 73 -8.99 0.03 0.15
CA THR A 73 -9.65 -1.07 0.89
C THR A 73 -10.99 -0.61 1.45
N LEU A 74 -10.99 0.48 2.22
CA LEU A 74 -12.23 1.00 2.85
C LEU A 74 -13.26 1.45 1.80
N HIS A 75 -12.79 1.92 0.63
CA HIS A 75 -13.69 2.18 -0.49
C HIS A 75 -14.32 0.88 -1.03
N GLY A 76 -13.53 -0.17 -1.22
CA GLY A 76 -14.01 -1.48 -1.67
C GLY A 76 -14.96 -2.14 -0.69
N LEU A 77 -14.76 -1.95 0.63
CA LEU A 77 -15.65 -2.52 1.65
C LEU A 77 -17.05 -1.91 1.67
N LYS A 78 -17.29 -0.75 1.04
CA LYS A 78 -18.65 -0.15 0.98
C LYS A 78 -19.67 -1.01 0.28
N SER A 79 -19.24 -1.91 -0.60
CA SER A 79 -20.12 -2.85 -1.32
C SER A 79 -20.28 -4.19 -0.61
N GLU A 80 -19.56 -4.41 0.48
CA GLU A 80 -19.61 -5.66 1.21
C GLU A 80 -20.71 -5.60 2.30
N PRO A 81 -21.31 -6.74 2.67
CA PRO A 81 -22.28 -6.78 3.76
C PRO A 81 -21.71 -6.27 5.07
N SER A 82 -22.54 -5.62 5.88
CA SER A 82 -22.18 -5.31 7.26
C SER A 82 -22.05 -6.61 8.06
N GLY A 83 -21.02 -6.70 8.89
CA GLY A 83 -20.75 -7.88 9.70
C GLY A 83 -19.61 -7.65 10.68
N LYS A 84 -19.25 -8.69 11.41
CA LYS A 84 -18.13 -8.69 12.34
C LYS A 84 -16.82 -8.97 11.60
N TRP A 85 -15.87 -8.04 11.68
CA TRP A 85 -14.58 -8.14 11.01
C TRP A 85 -13.49 -8.57 11.98
N GLY A 86 -12.79 -9.66 11.66
CA GLY A 86 -11.50 -9.99 12.28
C GLY A 86 -10.39 -9.13 11.68
N LEU A 87 -9.71 -8.35 12.51
CA LEU A 87 -8.74 -7.35 12.04
C LEU A 87 -7.30 -7.73 12.40
N MET A 88 -6.44 -7.83 11.39
CA MET A 88 -4.98 -7.87 11.49
C MET A 88 -4.44 -6.45 11.40
N ALA A 89 -4.21 -5.81 12.54
CA ALA A 89 -3.64 -4.47 12.63
C ALA A 89 -3.08 -4.21 14.03
N THR A 90 -2.36 -3.10 14.19
CA THR A 90 -1.84 -2.67 15.49
C THR A 90 -2.89 -1.88 16.24
N GLN A 91 -3.35 -2.39 17.38
CA GLN A 91 -4.41 -1.78 18.18
C GLN A 91 -4.02 -0.39 18.72
N SER A 92 -2.73 -0.15 18.98
CA SER A 92 -2.23 1.15 19.47
C SER A 92 -2.44 2.31 18.49
N LEU A 93 -2.71 2.03 17.20
CA LEU A 93 -3.08 3.03 16.20
C LEU A 93 -4.56 3.40 16.27
N GLY A 94 -5.34 2.76 17.15
CA GLY A 94 -6.75 3.04 17.36
C GLY A 94 -7.64 2.59 16.21
N ARG A 95 -8.87 3.08 16.20
CA ARG A 95 -9.94 2.72 15.26
C ARG A 95 -10.22 3.81 14.21
N ALA A 96 -9.41 4.84 14.15
CA ALA A 96 -9.62 5.92 13.19
C ALA A 96 -9.72 5.37 11.75
N ASP A 97 -10.67 5.90 10.99
CA ASP A 97 -11.14 5.43 9.67
C ASP A 97 -11.92 4.09 9.69
N LEU A 98 -11.99 3.39 10.84
CA LEU A 98 -12.69 2.10 10.98
C LEU A 98 -13.94 2.19 11.89
N GLU A 99 -14.37 3.39 12.28
CA GLU A 99 -15.44 3.62 13.26
C GLU A 99 -16.79 3.05 12.80
N HIS A 100 -16.97 2.95 11.49
CA HIS A 100 -18.19 2.43 10.86
C HIS A 100 -18.20 0.89 10.70
N LEU A 101 -17.09 0.22 11.06
CA LEU A 101 -16.97 -1.24 11.00
C LEU A 101 -17.01 -1.84 12.42
N ASP A 102 -17.68 -2.97 12.54
CA ASP A 102 -17.62 -3.79 13.77
C ASP A 102 -16.36 -4.67 13.72
N VAL A 103 -15.24 -4.14 14.23
CA VAL A 103 -13.93 -4.80 14.16
C VAL A 103 -13.49 -5.36 15.51
N THR A 104 -12.92 -6.57 15.48
CA THR A 104 -12.19 -7.21 16.58
C THR A 104 -10.72 -7.35 16.15
N TYR A 105 -9.79 -6.74 16.92
CA TYR A 105 -8.36 -6.94 16.71
C TYR A 105 -7.99 -8.36 17.12
N LEU A 106 -7.56 -9.16 16.15
CA LEU A 106 -7.25 -10.58 16.36
C LEU A 106 -6.01 -10.76 17.24
N ALA A 107 -6.17 -11.53 18.32
CA ALA A 107 -5.11 -11.96 19.22
C ALA A 107 -4.86 -13.47 19.09
N GLU A 108 -4.52 -14.14 20.18
CA GLU A 108 -4.30 -15.60 20.21
C GLU A 108 -5.50 -16.33 20.85
N ASP A 109 -6.70 -15.78 20.70
CA ASP A 109 -7.97 -16.41 21.13
C ASP A 109 -8.71 -16.97 19.91
N PRO A 110 -8.87 -18.32 19.79
CA PRO A 110 -9.61 -18.92 18.68
C PRO A 110 -11.04 -18.42 18.51
N GLN A 111 -11.70 -18.00 19.61
CA GLN A 111 -13.09 -17.51 19.58
C GLN A 111 -13.22 -16.21 18.77
N GLU A 112 -12.19 -15.36 18.73
CA GLU A 112 -12.20 -14.13 17.93
C GLU A 112 -12.26 -14.45 16.44
N TYR A 113 -11.58 -15.52 16.01
CA TYR A 113 -11.58 -15.97 14.62
C TYR A 113 -12.90 -16.62 14.24
N ASP A 114 -13.48 -17.43 15.12
CA ASP A 114 -14.74 -18.12 14.86
C ASP A 114 -15.94 -17.17 14.87
N ALA A 115 -15.87 -16.09 15.63
CA ALA A 115 -16.91 -15.06 15.70
C ALA A 115 -16.88 -14.09 14.51
N ALA A 116 -15.75 -14.00 13.77
CA ALA A 116 -15.62 -13.10 12.63
C ALA A 116 -16.41 -13.62 11.41
N GLU A 117 -17.09 -12.73 10.70
CA GLU A 117 -17.82 -13.02 9.46
C GLU A 117 -16.96 -12.76 8.22
N ALA A 118 -15.92 -11.94 8.35
CA ALA A 118 -14.89 -11.67 7.34
C ALA A 118 -13.59 -11.19 8.00
N PHE A 119 -12.51 -11.15 7.25
CA PHE A 119 -11.20 -10.75 7.75
C PHE A 119 -10.62 -9.59 6.96
N LEU A 120 -9.96 -8.68 7.66
CA LEU A 120 -9.32 -7.49 7.11
C LEU A 120 -7.85 -7.41 7.58
N LEU A 121 -6.91 -7.50 6.65
CA LEU A 121 -5.47 -7.52 6.90
C LEU A 121 -4.86 -6.18 6.48
N LEU A 122 -4.58 -5.31 7.46
CA LEU A 122 -4.06 -3.95 7.23
C LEU A 122 -2.61 -3.76 7.66
N GLY A 123 -2.15 -4.51 8.67
CA GLY A 123 -0.78 -4.35 9.17
C GLY A 123 -0.34 -5.54 10.02
N SER A 124 0.90 -5.97 9.84
CA SER A 124 1.47 -7.21 10.38
C SER A 124 2.44 -7.02 11.54
N ALA A 125 2.65 -5.80 12.03
CA ALA A 125 3.69 -5.50 13.05
C ALA A 125 3.58 -6.32 14.35
N VAL A 126 2.37 -6.75 14.70
CA VAL A 126 2.10 -7.59 15.89
C VAL A 126 1.59 -8.99 15.53
N TRP A 127 1.68 -9.37 14.24
CA TRP A 127 1.19 -10.66 13.77
C TRP A 127 2.20 -11.76 14.06
N THR A 128 1.73 -12.90 14.59
CA THR A 128 2.56 -14.04 14.98
C THR A 128 2.19 -15.28 14.16
N GLU A 129 3.07 -16.30 14.14
CA GLU A 129 2.77 -17.58 13.53
C GLU A 129 1.58 -18.28 14.19
N ALA A 130 1.38 -18.08 15.50
CA ALA A 130 0.22 -18.59 16.22
C ALA A 130 -1.08 -17.99 15.68
N ARG A 131 -1.13 -16.66 15.52
CA ARG A 131 -2.28 -15.94 14.95
C ARG A 131 -2.56 -16.35 13.50
N GLN A 132 -1.52 -16.49 12.69
CA GLN A 132 -1.65 -16.98 11.32
C GLN A 132 -2.26 -18.39 11.27
N SER A 133 -1.78 -19.29 12.12
CA SER A 133 -2.29 -20.66 12.21
C SER A 133 -3.76 -20.70 12.63
N LEU A 134 -4.18 -19.86 13.58
CA LEU A 134 -5.57 -19.72 14.00
C LEU A 134 -6.46 -19.22 12.84
N LEU A 135 -6.01 -18.22 12.10
CA LEU A 135 -6.72 -17.71 10.93
C LEU A 135 -6.90 -18.79 9.87
N GLU A 136 -5.82 -19.49 9.51
CA GLU A 136 -5.87 -20.57 8.52
C GLU A 136 -6.77 -21.72 8.97
N GLN A 137 -6.71 -22.11 10.25
CA GLN A 137 -7.56 -23.18 10.79
C GLN A 137 -9.04 -22.80 10.77
N SER A 138 -9.37 -21.59 11.20
CA SER A 138 -10.75 -21.08 11.22
C SER A 138 -11.32 -21.01 9.79
N LEU A 139 -10.51 -20.57 8.82
CA LEU A 139 -10.92 -20.49 7.41
C LEU A 139 -11.03 -21.85 6.71
N ARG A 140 -10.24 -22.85 7.09
CA ARG A 140 -10.44 -24.23 6.62
C ARG A 140 -11.73 -24.84 7.10
N THR A 141 -12.13 -24.50 8.34
CA THR A 141 -13.38 -25.00 8.95
C THR A 141 -14.60 -24.29 8.36
N THR A 142 -14.52 -22.97 8.22
CA THR A 142 -15.60 -22.14 7.70
C THR A 142 -15.02 -21.09 6.76
N PRO A 143 -15.07 -21.31 5.43
CA PRO A 143 -14.58 -20.35 4.44
C PRO A 143 -15.32 -19.02 4.52
N ARG A 144 -14.56 -17.90 4.52
CA ARG A 144 -15.07 -16.53 4.62
C ARG A 144 -14.20 -15.59 3.78
N SER A 145 -14.72 -14.43 3.46
CA SER A 145 -14.00 -13.42 2.71
C SER A 145 -12.80 -12.88 3.49
N VAL A 146 -11.68 -12.71 2.79
CA VAL A 146 -10.45 -12.10 3.32
C VAL A 146 -10.07 -10.91 2.43
N PHE A 147 -9.81 -9.77 3.04
CA PHE A 147 -9.44 -8.52 2.38
C PHE A 147 -8.05 -8.12 2.84
N VAL A 148 -7.12 -7.96 1.91
CA VAL A 148 -5.73 -7.59 2.18
C VAL A 148 -5.52 -6.16 1.73
N GLY A 149 -5.42 -5.26 2.69
CA GLY A 149 -5.29 -3.82 2.45
C GLY A 149 -3.85 -3.35 2.27
N ASN A 150 -2.86 -4.22 2.47
CA ASN A 150 -1.47 -4.00 2.09
C ASN A 150 -0.97 -5.22 1.32
N PRO A 151 -0.87 -5.14 -0.02
CA PRO A 151 -0.46 -6.28 -0.83
C PRO A 151 1.05 -6.53 -0.85
N ASP A 152 1.87 -5.68 -0.21
CA ASP A 152 3.31 -5.89 -0.15
C ASP A 152 3.65 -7.22 0.52
N ILE A 153 4.60 -7.95 -0.05
CA ILE A 153 5.14 -9.19 0.52
C ILE A 153 6.11 -8.85 1.65
N VAL A 154 6.99 -7.90 1.39
CA VAL A 154 7.97 -7.36 2.33
C VAL A 154 8.07 -5.85 2.17
N ALA A 155 8.49 -5.17 3.23
CA ALA A 155 8.84 -3.76 3.17
C ALA A 155 10.25 -3.54 3.73
N PRO A 156 11.09 -2.70 3.10
CA PRO A 156 12.39 -2.37 3.63
C PRO A 156 12.26 -1.56 4.93
N ARG A 157 13.18 -1.83 5.86
CA ARG A 157 13.30 -1.16 7.16
C ARG A 157 14.72 -0.61 7.29
N GLU A 158 15.00 0.12 8.35
CA GLU A 158 16.36 0.59 8.65
C GLU A 158 17.34 -0.59 8.74
N THR A 159 16.87 -1.74 9.22
CA THR A 159 17.63 -2.99 9.25
C THR A 159 16.80 -4.13 8.68
N GLY A 160 17.15 -4.60 7.46
CA GLY A 160 16.50 -5.73 6.83
C GLY A 160 15.09 -5.43 6.28
N PHE A 161 14.21 -6.43 6.35
CA PHE A 161 12.86 -6.37 5.81
C PHE A 161 11.85 -6.83 6.85
N SER A 162 10.66 -6.23 6.85
CA SER A 162 9.49 -6.77 7.54
C SER A 162 8.64 -7.59 6.57
N THR A 163 7.99 -8.63 7.09
CA THR A 163 6.94 -9.36 6.37
C THR A 163 5.64 -8.58 6.45
N GLU A 164 5.02 -8.30 5.32
CA GLU A 164 3.82 -7.48 5.22
C GLU A 164 2.55 -8.32 5.00
N PRO A 165 1.35 -7.75 5.16
CA PRO A 165 0.07 -8.46 5.05
C PRO A 165 -0.11 -9.25 3.76
N GLY A 166 0.45 -8.80 2.64
CA GLY A 166 0.40 -9.52 1.37
C GLY A 166 1.00 -10.92 1.45
N SER A 167 2.14 -11.08 2.13
CA SER A 167 2.77 -12.40 2.35
C SER A 167 1.83 -13.35 3.09
N TYR A 168 1.19 -12.88 4.16
CA TYR A 168 0.24 -13.66 4.94
C TYR A 168 -1.03 -14.00 4.16
N GLY A 169 -1.49 -13.07 3.30
CA GLY A 169 -2.62 -13.29 2.40
C GLY A 169 -2.34 -14.38 1.36
N HIS A 170 -1.17 -14.38 0.73
CA HIS A 170 -0.77 -15.43 -0.21
C HIS A 170 -0.60 -16.78 0.48
N ARG A 171 0.10 -16.82 1.62
CA ARG A 171 0.24 -18.04 2.43
C ARG A 171 -1.13 -18.62 2.82
N LEU A 172 -2.07 -17.77 3.20
CA LEU A 172 -3.43 -18.17 3.53
C LEU A 172 -4.13 -18.79 2.31
N ALA A 173 -3.99 -18.19 1.12
CA ALA A 173 -4.54 -18.73 -0.12
C ALA A 173 -4.02 -20.15 -0.39
N ASP A 174 -2.71 -20.33 -0.31
CA ASP A 174 -2.07 -21.66 -0.50
C ASP A 174 -2.54 -22.68 0.55
N ALA A 175 -2.71 -22.28 1.81
CA ALA A 175 -3.07 -23.14 2.90
C ALA A 175 -4.54 -23.53 2.93
N THR A 176 -5.45 -22.71 2.39
CA THR A 176 -6.91 -22.84 2.56
C THR A 176 -7.68 -22.97 1.25
N GLY A 177 -7.08 -22.58 0.12
CA GLY A 177 -7.76 -22.48 -1.17
C GLY A 177 -8.70 -21.26 -1.30
N ILE A 178 -8.72 -20.35 -0.33
CA ILE A 178 -9.49 -19.12 -0.38
C ILE A 178 -8.69 -18.11 -1.21
N GLU A 179 -9.38 -17.34 -2.06
CA GLU A 179 -8.79 -16.24 -2.83
C GLU A 179 -9.01 -14.91 -2.09
N PRO A 180 -7.98 -14.32 -1.44
CA PRO A 180 -8.09 -13.03 -0.81
C PRO A 180 -8.29 -11.91 -1.85
N LYS A 181 -9.05 -10.89 -1.49
CA LYS A 181 -9.18 -9.65 -2.28
C LYS A 181 -8.09 -8.67 -1.88
N PHE A 182 -7.18 -8.36 -2.79
CA PHE A 182 -6.07 -7.44 -2.54
C PHE A 182 -6.41 -6.00 -2.96
N PHE A 183 -5.97 -5.03 -2.14
CA PHE A 183 -6.13 -3.59 -2.37
C PHE A 183 -4.80 -2.87 -2.25
N GLY A 184 -4.46 -2.05 -3.23
CA GLY A 184 -3.18 -1.36 -3.31
C GLY A 184 -2.42 -1.73 -4.57
N LYS A 185 -1.24 -1.15 -4.76
CA LYS A 185 -0.36 -1.47 -5.90
C LYS A 185 0.13 -2.93 -5.82
N PRO A 186 0.19 -3.67 -6.91
CA PRO A 186 -0.02 -3.29 -8.30
C PRO A 186 -1.48 -3.39 -8.80
N PHE A 187 -2.44 -3.67 -7.92
CA PHE A 187 -3.84 -3.88 -8.30
C PHE A 187 -4.51 -2.56 -8.75
N GLY A 188 -5.43 -2.66 -9.74
CA GLY A 188 -6.08 -1.50 -10.36
C GLY A 188 -6.87 -0.62 -9.39
N ASN A 189 -7.45 -1.20 -8.33
CA ASN A 189 -8.34 -0.48 -7.41
C ASN A 189 -7.75 0.78 -6.77
N ILE A 190 -6.44 0.84 -6.50
CA ILE A 190 -5.81 2.05 -5.95
C ILE A 190 -5.59 3.10 -7.05
N PHE A 191 -5.29 2.67 -8.29
CA PHE A 191 -5.16 3.57 -9.43
C PHE A 191 -6.52 4.12 -9.86
N ASP A 192 -7.57 3.29 -9.88
CA ASP A 192 -8.94 3.74 -10.15
C ASP A 192 -9.34 4.85 -9.19
N LEU A 193 -9.08 4.67 -7.88
CA LEU A 193 -9.36 5.68 -6.88
C LEU A 193 -8.53 6.97 -7.09
N ALA A 194 -7.26 6.85 -7.51
CA ALA A 194 -6.43 8.00 -7.84
C ALA A 194 -6.95 8.72 -9.10
N PHE A 195 -7.38 7.98 -10.11
CA PHE A 195 -7.91 8.52 -11.36
C PHE A 195 -9.28 9.20 -11.15
N ASP A 196 -10.14 8.61 -10.32
CA ASP A 196 -11.41 9.26 -9.93
C ASP A 196 -11.15 10.61 -9.25
N GLN A 197 -10.13 10.70 -8.40
CA GLN A 197 -9.71 11.94 -7.75
C GLN A 197 -9.10 12.95 -8.73
N LEU A 198 -8.35 12.49 -9.73
CA LEU A 198 -7.79 13.34 -10.78
C LEU A 198 -8.89 13.94 -11.66
N GLY A 199 -9.95 13.19 -11.93
CA GLY A 199 -10.96 13.54 -12.94
C GLY A 199 -10.38 13.43 -14.35
N GLU A 200 -10.46 14.48 -15.14
CA GLU A 200 -9.88 14.48 -16.49
C GLU A 200 -8.35 14.59 -16.42
N PHE A 201 -7.66 13.64 -17.05
CA PHE A 201 -6.19 13.60 -17.12
C PHE A 201 -5.73 12.90 -18.41
N ASP A 202 -4.47 13.10 -18.80
CA ASP A 202 -3.84 12.42 -19.95
C ASP A 202 -2.92 11.30 -19.46
N PRO A 203 -3.25 10.01 -19.69
CA PRO A 203 -2.41 8.88 -19.29
C PRO A 203 -0.98 8.95 -19.86
N ALA A 204 -0.80 9.44 -21.10
CA ALA A 204 0.51 9.57 -21.74
C ALA A 204 1.38 10.65 -21.07
N ARG A 205 0.79 11.55 -20.29
CA ARG A 205 1.45 12.62 -19.54
C ARG A 205 1.38 12.41 -18.03
N THR A 206 0.96 11.23 -17.58
CA THR A 206 0.90 10.80 -16.18
C THR A 206 1.98 9.77 -15.91
N VAL A 207 2.69 9.87 -14.78
CA VAL A 207 3.75 8.96 -14.40
C VAL A 207 3.57 8.46 -12.98
N MET A 208 3.69 7.13 -12.78
CA MET A 208 3.91 6.53 -11.47
C MET A 208 5.42 6.51 -11.17
N VAL A 209 5.83 7.11 -10.09
CA VAL A 209 7.21 7.17 -9.60
C VAL A 209 7.31 6.31 -8.34
N GLY A 210 8.14 5.29 -8.37
CA GLY A 210 8.30 4.37 -7.25
C GLY A 210 9.65 3.67 -7.23
N ASP A 211 9.90 2.91 -6.17
CA ASP A 211 11.15 2.19 -5.95
C ASP A 211 11.03 0.67 -6.16
N SER A 212 9.83 0.18 -6.53
CA SER A 212 9.55 -1.25 -6.65
C SER A 212 9.04 -1.63 -8.05
N LEU A 213 9.65 -2.66 -8.63
CA LEU A 213 9.19 -3.21 -9.92
C LEU A 213 7.78 -3.84 -9.82
N HIS A 214 7.52 -4.61 -8.76
CA HIS A 214 6.33 -5.45 -8.65
C HIS A 214 5.08 -4.70 -8.14
N THR A 215 5.25 -3.53 -7.57
CA THR A 215 4.14 -2.69 -7.11
C THR A 215 3.98 -1.45 -7.99
N ASP A 216 4.96 -0.56 -8.01
CA ASP A 216 4.89 0.75 -8.68
C ASP A 216 4.93 0.61 -10.20
N ILE A 217 5.96 -0.07 -10.70
CA ILE A 217 6.19 -0.15 -12.14
C ILE A 217 5.13 -1.05 -12.80
N LEU A 218 4.95 -2.26 -12.27
CA LEU A 218 3.91 -3.17 -12.76
C LEU A 218 2.51 -2.55 -12.68
N GLY A 219 2.18 -1.92 -11.54
CA GLY A 219 0.89 -1.28 -11.32
C GLY A 219 0.66 -0.10 -12.28
N GLY A 220 1.65 0.79 -12.45
CA GLY A 220 1.57 1.90 -13.37
C GLY A 220 1.42 1.46 -14.83
N GLN A 221 2.13 0.40 -15.24
CA GLN A 221 1.98 -0.21 -16.57
C GLN A 221 0.60 -0.81 -16.78
N ALA A 222 0.10 -1.57 -15.79
CA ALA A 222 -1.23 -2.15 -15.84
C ALA A 222 -2.34 -1.08 -15.88
N ALA A 223 -2.11 0.07 -15.23
CA ALA A 223 -2.99 1.22 -15.25
C ALA A 223 -2.87 2.07 -16.54
N GLY A 224 -1.95 1.73 -17.45
CA GLY A 224 -1.78 2.39 -18.75
C GLY A 224 -1.10 3.75 -18.69
N ILE A 225 -0.34 4.05 -17.65
CA ILE A 225 0.42 5.30 -17.47
C ILE A 225 1.92 5.06 -17.59
N LYS A 226 2.71 6.14 -17.68
CA LYS A 226 4.16 6.07 -17.65
C LYS A 226 4.68 5.64 -16.29
N THR A 227 5.89 5.08 -16.26
CA THR A 227 6.54 4.59 -15.05
C THR A 227 7.97 5.08 -14.91
N ALA A 228 8.37 5.44 -13.70
CA ALA A 228 9.73 5.86 -13.36
C ALA A 228 10.21 5.12 -12.12
N LEU A 229 11.25 4.29 -12.29
CA LEU A 229 11.90 3.58 -11.20
C LEU A 229 12.96 4.46 -10.54
N ILE A 230 12.89 4.60 -9.23
CA ILE A 230 13.95 5.22 -8.41
C ILE A 230 14.94 4.13 -8.00
N ALA A 231 16.16 4.21 -8.50
CA ALA A 231 17.21 3.21 -8.28
C ALA A 231 18.14 3.54 -7.09
N GLY A 232 18.30 4.82 -6.75
CA GLY A 232 19.25 5.24 -5.70
C GLY A 232 18.67 5.20 -4.29
N PHE A 233 17.37 4.91 -4.12
CA PHE A 233 16.68 4.85 -2.82
C PHE A 233 15.74 3.65 -2.78
N GLY A 234 15.31 3.28 -1.56
CA GLY A 234 14.35 2.20 -1.37
C GLY A 234 14.91 0.81 -1.67
N PHE A 235 14.17 -0.01 -2.40
CA PHE A 235 14.52 -1.42 -2.65
C PHE A 235 15.85 -1.62 -3.38
N PHE A 236 16.21 -0.71 -4.29
CA PHE A 236 17.40 -0.84 -5.10
C PHE A 236 18.60 -0.02 -4.62
N ALA A 237 18.47 0.68 -3.48
CA ALA A 237 19.57 1.49 -2.95
C ALA A 237 20.88 0.70 -2.82
N GLY A 238 21.89 1.10 -3.58
CA GLY A 238 23.19 0.43 -3.61
C GLY A 238 23.26 -0.88 -4.43
N HIS A 239 22.20 -1.23 -5.16
CA HIS A 239 22.12 -2.43 -5.98
C HIS A 239 21.94 -2.10 -7.47
N ASP A 240 22.35 -3.04 -8.33
CA ASP A 240 22.06 -2.99 -9.75
C ASP A 240 20.57 -3.27 -10.02
N VAL A 241 20.00 -2.56 -10.97
CA VAL A 241 18.59 -2.72 -11.37
C VAL A 241 18.41 -3.54 -12.64
N ASP A 242 19.47 -3.71 -13.45
CA ASP A 242 19.38 -4.37 -14.76
C ASP A 242 19.01 -5.86 -14.62
N ALA A 243 19.65 -6.55 -13.67
CA ALA A 243 19.39 -7.96 -13.45
C ALA A 243 17.95 -8.23 -12.94
N PRO A 244 17.39 -7.52 -11.93
CA PRO A 244 15.99 -7.64 -11.53
C PRO A 244 15.00 -7.29 -12.65
N ILE A 245 15.28 -6.26 -13.46
CA ILE A 245 14.44 -5.88 -14.60
C ILE A 245 14.42 -7.02 -15.63
N ALA A 246 15.59 -7.55 -16.00
CA ALA A 246 15.69 -8.65 -16.96
C ALA A 246 15.00 -9.92 -16.45
N LEU A 247 15.13 -10.24 -15.16
CA LEU A 247 14.54 -11.43 -14.54
C LEU A 247 13.02 -11.34 -14.44
N SER A 248 12.49 -10.19 -14.05
CA SER A 248 11.04 -9.97 -13.89
C SER A 248 10.34 -9.69 -15.22
N GLY A 249 11.05 -9.18 -16.22
CA GLY A 249 10.48 -8.68 -17.47
C GLY A 249 9.69 -7.36 -17.32
N ILE A 250 9.73 -6.74 -16.13
CA ILE A 250 9.05 -5.47 -15.84
C ILE A 250 9.99 -4.33 -16.20
N GLN A 251 9.75 -3.68 -17.36
CA GLN A 251 10.63 -2.66 -17.92
C GLN A 251 10.06 -1.26 -17.65
N PRO A 252 10.62 -0.43 -16.74
CA PRO A 252 10.17 0.95 -16.53
C PRO A 252 10.42 1.82 -17.76
N ASP A 253 9.57 2.86 -17.97
CA ASP A 253 9.83 3.88 -19.02
C ASP A 253 11.06 4.73 -18.71
N TYR A 254 11.29 5.00 -17.42
CA TYR A 254 12.43 5.79 -16.94
C TYR A 254 13.10 5.12 -15.75
N ILE A 255 14.42 5.23 -15.67
CA ILE A 255 15.20 4.84 -14.48
C ILE A 255 15.93 6.11 -14.00
N LEU A 256 15.74 6.47 -12.75
CA LEU A 256 16.28 7.68 -12.14
C LEU A 256 17.05 7.30 -10.87
N ASP A 257 18.16 7.94 -10.63
CA ASP A 257 18.94 7.75 -9.39
C ASP A 257 18.23 8.40 -8.18
N ARG A 258 17.55 9.54 -8.41
CA ARG A 258 16.90 10.32 -7.35
C ARG A 258 15.47 10.74 -7.74
N PRO A 259 14.56 10.80 -6.75
CA PRO A 259 13.22 11.34 -6.93
C PRO A 259 13.19 12.82 -7.31
#